data_ff0cb71f77066cea294409646e41606e
#
_entry.id   ff0cb71f77066cea294409646e41606e
#
_cell.length_a   1.000
_cell.length_b   1.000
_cell.length_c   1.000
_cell.angle_alpha   90.00
_cell.angle_beta   90.00
_cell.angle_gamma   90.00
#
_symmetry.space_group_name_H-M   'P 1'
#
loop_
_entity.id
_entity.type
_entity.pdbx_description
1 polymer ?
#
loop_
_entity_poly.entity_id
_entity_poly.type
_entity_poly.pdbx_seq_one_letter_code
_entity_poly.pdbx_strand_id
1 'polypeptide(L)'
;MAGTATYTVVLGANVLYPIAVIDLIVSLAETNLFHARWSDSIEAEAARNLAEKRPELADKIPGRFAAMRRAIPDCIIGHFDHLIDKLRLPEPDDRHVLAAAIVGHADAIVTFNLKDFPTDYVRQFGIE
;
A
#
# COMPACT_ATOMS: atom_id res chain seq x y z
N MET A 1 -23.28 9.57 9.74
CA MET A 1 -22.69 9.60 9.98
C MET A 1 -21.83 9.67 9.51
N ALA A 2 -22.47 10.00 9.29
CA ALA A 2 -21.62 10.06 8.57
C ALA A 2 -20.48 9.96 9.10
N GLY A 3 -19.94 10.15 8.67
CA GLY A 3 -18.78 10.48 9.14
C GLY A 3 -18.01 9.57 9.98
N THR A 4 -18.29 8.38 9.96
CA THR A 4 -17.44 7.43 10.63
C THR A 4 -16.12 7.42 9.91
N ALA A 5 -15.07 7.91 10.55
CA ALA A 5 -13.75 7.87 10.02
C ALA A 5 -13.31 6.41 9.90
N THR A 6 -13.06 5.96 8.67
CA THR A 6 -12.57 4.61 8.44
C THR A 6 -11.07 4.60 8.69
N TYR A 7 -10.60 3.60 9.43
CA TYR A 7 -9.18 3.42 9.66
C TYR A 7 -8.50 3.15 8.31
N THR A 8 -7.55 3.98 7.95
CA THR A 8 -6.89 3.90 6.63
C THR A 8 -5.50 3.30 6.76
N VAL A 9 -5.22 2.29 5.93
CA VAL A 9 -3.91 1.65 5.91
C VAL A 9 -3.31 1.72 4.51
N VAL A 10 -2.00 1.94 4.42
CA VAL A 10 -1.26 1.83 3.18
C VAL A 10 -0.58 0.47 3.16
N LEU A 11 -0.76 -0.26 2.07
CA LEU A 11 -0.21 -1.60 1.91
C LEU A 11 1.11 -1.52 1.15
N GLY A 12 2.16 -2.10 1.72
CA GLY A 12 3.45 -2.20 1.04
C GLY A 12 3.38 -3.23 -0.09
N ALA A 13 4.35 -3.14 -1.02
CA ALA A 13 4.38 -4.05 -2.18
C ALA A 13 4.49 -5.52 -1.76
N ASN A 14 5.23 -5.80 -0.68
CA ASN A 14 5.39 -7.17 -0.19
C ASN A 14 4.11 -7.75 0.42
N VAL A 15 3.11 -6.92 0.70
CA VAL A 15 1.80 -7.36 1.14
C VAL A 15 0.88 -7.57 -0.05
N LEU A 16 1.04 -6.75 -1.10
CA LEU A 16 0.17 -6.78 -2.26
C LEU A 16 0.44 -7.93 -3.22
N TYR A 17 1.69 -8.44 -3.33
CA TYR A 17 1.94 -9.43 -4.37
C TYR A 17 1.56 -10.87 -4.00
N PRO A 18 1.59 -11.32 -2.72
CA PRO A 18 1.14 -12.68 -2.42
C PRO A 18 -0.37 -12.80 -2.64
N ILE A 19 -0.75 -13.67 -3.57
CA ILE A 19 -2.15 -13.79 -4.00
C ILE A 19 -3.10 -14.09 -2.85
N ALA A 20 -2.72 -15.01 -1.96
CA ALA A 20 -3.58 -15.36 -0.83
C ALA A 20 -3.80 -14.18 0.11
N VAL A 21 -2.78 -13.35 0.30
CA VAL A 21 -2.89 -12.17 1.16
C VAL A 21 -3.79 -11.11 0.50
N ILE A 22 -3.65 -10.93 -0.81
CA ILE A 22 -4.48 -10.00 -1.56
C ILE A 22 -5.96 -10.35 -1.40
N ASP A 23 -6.30 -11.62 -1.59
CA ASP A 23 -7.69 -12.06 -1.51
C ASP A 23 -8.26 -11.80 -0.11
N LEU A 24 -7.48 -12.04 0.92
CA LEU A 24 -7.89 -11.77 2.30
C LEU A 24 -8.12 -10.27 2.52
N ILE A 25 -7.19 -9.44 2.05
CA ILE A 25 -7.28 -7.99 2.24
C ILE A 25 -8.49 -7.42 1.51
N VAL A 26 -8.76 -7.86 0.28
CA VAL A 26 -9.94 -7.41 -0.45
C VAL A 26 -11.22 -7.80 0.30
N SER A 27 -11.28 -9.04 0.80
CA SER A 27 -12.45 -9.48 1.56
C SER A 27 -12.66 -8.65 2.82
N LEU A 28 -11.58 -8.34 3.54
CA LEU A 28 -11.67 -7.52 4.74
C LEU A 28 -12.05 -6.07 4.42
N ALA A 29 -11.53 -5.52 3.32
CA ALA A 29 -11.87 -4.17 2.93
C ALA A 29 -13.35 -4.02 2.57
N GLU A 30 -13.93 -5.07 2.00
CA GLU A 30 -15.35 -5.07 1.67
C GLU A 30 -16.26 -5.01 2.89
N THR A 31 -15.73 -5.31 4.08
CA THR A 31 -16.50 -5.16 5.33
C THR A 31 -16.59 -3.71 5.80
N ASN A 32 -15.86 -2.80 5.19
CA ASN A 32 -15.75 -1.38 5.59
C ASN A 32 -15.15 -1.17 6.98
N LEU A 33 -14.43 -2.16 7.52
CA LEU A 33 -13.74 -2.03 8.79
C LEU A 33 -12.48 -1.18 8.65
N PHE A 34 -11.86 -1.19 7.47
CA PHE A 34 -10.73 -0.32 7.17
C PHE A 34 -10.69 -0.02 5.68
N HIS A 35 -9.95 1.04 5.33
CA HIS A 35 -9.76 1.45 3.95
C HIS A 35 -8.32 1.13 3.53
N ALA A 36 -8.16 0.19 2.62
CA ALA A 36 -6.85 -0.20 2.10
C ALA A 36 -6.49 0.69 0.92
N ARG A 37 -5.29 1.26 0.95
CA ARG A 37 -4.82 2.14 -0.11
C ARG A 37 -3.37 1.83 -0.47
N TRP A 38 -2.97 2.20 -1.66
CA TRP A 38 -1.60 2.06 -2.15
C TRP A 38 -1.40 3.07 -3.28
N SER A 39 -0.22 3.08 -3.88
CA SER A 39 0.08 3.98 -4.99
C SER A 39 0.38 3.19 -6.25
N ASP A 40 0.44 3.88 -7.39
CA ASP A 40 0.89 3.27 -8.63
C ASP A 40 2.30 2.70 -8.50
N SER A 41 3.18 3.38 -7.75
CA SER A 41 4.55 2.91 -7.53
C SER A 41 4.58 1.62 -6.73
N ILE A 42 3.76 1.52 -5.69
CA ILE A 42 3.62 0.29 -4.90
C ILE A 42 3.10 -0.84 -5.78
N GLU A 43 2.06 -0.55 -6.58
CA GLU A 43 1.47 -1.55 -7.46
C GLU A 43 2.47 -2.05 -8.50
N ALA A 44 3.25 -1.14 -9.09
CA ALA A 44 4.27 -1.51 -10.07
C ALA A 44 5.35 -2.41 -9.44
N GLU A 45 5.77 -2.11 -8.23
CA GLU A 45 6.75 -2.94 -7.52
C GLU A 45 6.16 -4.32 -7.21
N ALA A 46 4.93 -4.38 -6.75
CA ALA A 46 4.24 -5.64 -6.48
C ALA A 46 4.10 -6.47 -7.74
N ALA A 47 3.77 -5.82 -8.87
CA ALA A 47 3.63 -6.50 -10.15
C ALA A 47 4.97 -7.09 -10.60
N ARG A 48 6.07 -6.34 -10.45
CA ARG A 48 7.40 -6.86 -10.79
C ARG A 48 7.77 -8.06 -9.94
N ASN A 49 7.53 -7.97 -8.64
CA ASN A 49 7.86 -9.06 -7.71
C ASN A 49 7.05 -10.31 -8.02
N LEU A 50 5.78 -10.15 -8.33
CA LEU A 50 4.92 -11.28 -8.68
C LEU A 50 5.36 -11.93 -10.00
N ALA A 51 5.69 -11.12 -11.01
CA ALA A 51 6.15 -11.63 -12.30
C ALA A 51 7.47 -12.41 -12.18
N GLU A 52 8.36 -11.94 -11.31
CA GLU A 52 9.63 -12.64 -11.08
C GLU A 52 9.42 -13.97 -10.35
N LYS A 53 8.51 -14.02 -9.39
CA LYS A 53 8.26 -15.23 -8.62
C LYS A 53 7.34 -16.21 -9.32
N ARG A 54 6.43 -15.70 -10.13
CA ARG A 54 5.42 -16.50 -10.82
C ARG A 54 5.33 -16.06 -12.28
N PRO A 55 6.37 -16.34 -13.10
CA PRO A 55 6.37 -15.89 -14.51
C PRO A 55 5.17 -16.36 -15.31
N GLU A 56 4.60 -17.51 -14.94
CA GLU A 56 3.44 -18.06 -15.63
C GLU A 56 2.19 -17.19 -15.44
N LEU A 57 2.19 -16.27 -14.46
CA LEU A 57 1.06 -15.39 -14.21
C LEU A 57 1.21 -14.01 -14.83
N ALA A 58 2.35 -13.73 -15.49
CA ALA A 58 2.65 -12.37 -15.97
C ALA A 58 1.51 -11.75 -16.75
N ASP A 59 0.88 -12.52 -17.64
CA ASP A 59 -0.20 -12.01 -18.48
C ASP A 59 -1.47 -11.69 -17.69
N LYS A 60 -1.62 -12.25 -16.51
CA LYS A 60 -2.82 -12.07 -15.69
C LYS A 60 -2.70 -10.96 -14.66
N ILE A 61 -1.49 -10.47 -14.43
CA ILE A 61 -1.23 -9.48 -13.39
C ILE A 61 -2.00 -8.17 -13.62
N PRO A 62 -1.98 -7.56 -14.82
CA PRO A 62 -2.71 -6.30 -15.01
C PRO A 62 -4.20 -6.43 -14.71
N GLY A 63 -4.82 -7.53 -15.14
CA GLY A 63 -6.24 -7.75 -14.87
C GLY A 63 -6.54 -7.91 -13.40
N ARG A 64 -5.63 -8.54 -12.66
CA ARG A 64 -5.80 -8.73 -11.22
C ARG A 64 -5.78 -7.40 -10.48
N PHE A 65 -4.80 -6.53 -10.77
CA PHE A 65 -4.76 -5.23 -10.11
C PHE A 65 -5.92 -4.34 -10.54
N ALA A 66 -6.36 -4.43 -11.79
CA ALA A 66 -7.55 -3.71 -12.24
C ALA A 66 -8.79 -4.15 -11.45
N ALA A 67 -8.91 -5.45 -11.19
CA ALA A 67 -10.02 -5.97 -10.39
C ALA A 67 -9.96 -5.46 -8.94
N MET A 68 -8.77 -5.38 -8.37
CA MET A 68 -8.59 -4.85 -7.03
C MET A 68 -9.01 -3.39 -6.94
N ARG A 69 -8.66 -2.59 -7.93
CA ARG A 69 -9.05 -1.17 -7.97
C ARG A 69 -10.56 -1.02 -8.05
N ARG A 70 -11.24 -1.92 -8.77
CA ARG A 70 -12.70 -1.90 -8.84
C ARG A 70 -13.35 -2.32 -7.52
N ALA A 71 -12.73 -3.29 -6.84
CA ALA A 71 -13.27 -3.81 -5.58
C ALA A 71 -13.08 -2.83 -4.42
N ILE A 72 -12.02 -2.02 -4.46
CA ILE A 72 -11.69 -1.08 -3.38
C ILE A 72 -11.67 0.33 -3.96
N PRO A 73 -12.81 1.04 -3.92
CA PRO A 73 -12.87 2.41 -4.45
C PRO A 73 -11.88 3.32 -3.77
N ASP A 74 -11.30 4.24 -4.54
CA ASP A 74 -10.40 5.25 -4.03
C ASP A 74 -9.14 4.66 -3.37
N CYS A 75 -8.67 3.52 -3.87
CA CYS A 75 -7.51 2.86 -3.28
C CYS A 75 -6.18 3.48 -3.70
N ILE A 76 -6.13 4.23 -4.79
CA ILE A 76 -4.87 4.77 -5.32
C ILE A 76 -4.60 6.17 -4.76
N ILE A 77 -3.40 6.33 -4.19
CA ILE A 77 -2.90 7.61 -3.68
C ILE A 77 -1.94 8.20 -4.71
N GLY A 78 -2.10 9.47 -5.03
CA GLY A 78 -1.21 10.18 -5.93
C GLY A 78 -0.69 11.47 -5.31
N HIS A 79 0.10 12.21 -6.09
CA HIS A 79 0.58 13.55 -5.75
C HIS A 79 1.44 13.62 -4.47
N PHE A 80 2.31 12.63 -4.27
CA PHE A 80 3.18 12.58 -3.09
C PHE A 80 4.67 12.73 -3.42
N ASP A 81 5.03 12.83 -4.71
CA ASP A 81 6.43 12.84 -5.13
C ASP A 81 7.25 13.94 -4.47
N HIS A 82 6.65 15.08 -4.19
CA HIS A 82 7.32 16.22 -3.59
C HIS A 82 7.83 15.94 -2.17
N LEU A 83 7.35 14.90 -1.52
CA LEU A 83 7.77 14.55 -0.17
C LEU A 83 8.93 13.55 -0.14
N ILE A 84 9.12 12.79 -1.21
CA ILE A 84 10.05 11.65 -1.20
C ILE A 84 11.45 12.06 -0.75
N ASP A 85 11.99 13.13 -1.32
CA ASP A 85 13.35 13.56 -1.02
C ASP A 85 13.53 14.09 0.40
N LYS A 86 12.44 14.41 1.08
CA LYS A 86 12.46 14.97 2.42
C LYS A 86 12.41 13.89 3.50
N LEU A 87 12.16 12.65 3.11
CA LEU A 87 12.00 11.55 4.04
C LEU A 87 13.30 10.76 4.20
N ARG A 88 13.45 10.13 5.36
CA ARG A 88 14.65 9.35 5.70
C ARG A 88 14.24 7.99 6.22
N LEU A 89 14.53 6.95 5.44
CA LEU A 89 14.29 5.57 5.84
C LEU A 89 15.56 4.76 5.62
N PRO A 90 15.72 3.62 6.32
CA PRO A 90 16.89 2.76 6.13
C PRO A 90 17.08 2.36 4.68
N GLU A 91 15.97 2.12 3.95
CA GLU A 91 16.01 1.83 2.53
C GLU A 91 15.37 2.99 1.77
N PRO A 92 16.17 3.78 1.02
CA PRO A 92 15.62 4.93 0.29
C PRO A 92 14.50 4.60 -0.67
N ASP A 93 14.49 3.39 -1.23
CA ASP A 93 13.46 2.97 -2.18
C ASP A 93 12.08 2.80 -1.52
N ASP A 94 12.03 2.78 -0.18
CA ASP A 94 10.77 2.68 0.55
C ASP A 94 10.16 4.04 0.88
N ARG A 95 10.88 5.13 0.60
CA ARG A 95 10.40 6.47 0.92
C ARG A 95 9.08 6.82 0.24
N HIS A 96 8.84 6.29 -0.97
CA HIS A 96 7.59 6.57 -1.67
C HIS A 96 6.39 5.97 -0.92
N VAL A 97 6.57 4.88 -0.20
CA VAL A 97 5.50 4.26 0.59
C VAL A 97 5.09 5.19 1.73
N LEU A 98 6.06 5.71 2.46
CA LEU A 98 5.79 6.65 3.55
C LEU A 98 5.20 7.96 3.02
N ALA A 99 5.72 8.47 1.90
CA ALA A 99 5.19 9.68 1.28
C ALA A 99 3.71 9.51 0.91
N ALA A 100 3.35 8.37 0.31
CA ALA A 100 1.97 8.08 -0.02
C ALA A 100 1.10 8.01 1.24
N ALA A 101 1.61 7.41 2.31
CA ALA A 101 0.88 7.31 3.57
C ALA A 101 0.61 8.69 4.18
N ILE A 102 1.57 9.60 4.10
CA ILE A 102 1.40 10.96 4.61
C ILE A 102 0.33 11.70 3.81
N VAL A 103 0.43 11.70 2.49
CA VAL A 103 -0.52 12.40 1.64
C VAL A 103 -1.91 11.78 1.74
N GLY A 104 -1.99 10.46 1.86
CA GLY A 104 -3.25 9.75 1.97
C GLY A 104 -3.86 9.78 3.36
N HIS A 105 -3.22 10.46 4.32
CA HIS A 105 -3.67 10.53 5.71
C HIS A 105 -3.90 9.13 6.31
N ALA A 106 -2.98 8.23 6.04
CA ALA A 106 -3.07 6.86 6.55
C ALA A 106 -2.83 6.82 8.05
N ASP A 107 -3.51 5.90 8.71
CA ASP A 107 -3.32 5.64 10.13
C ASP A 107 -2.17 4.66 10.36
N ALA A 108 -1.90 3.81 9.38
CA ALA A 108 -0.85 2.80 9.50
C ALA A 108 -0.31 2.37 8.14
N ILE A 109 0.90 1.81 8.15
CA ILE A 109 1.50 1.12 7.01
C ILE A 109 1.55 -0.35 7.36
N VAL A 110 1.04 -1.20 6.47
CA VAL A 110 1.10 -2.66 6.64
C VAL A 110 2.22 -3.20 5.77
N THR A 111 3.19 -3.85 6.39
CA THR A 111 4.37 -4.36 5.71
C THR A 111 4.88 -5.60 6.41
N PHE A 112 5.56 -6.49 5.67
CA PHE A 112 6.26 -7.62 6.26
C PHE A 112 7.68 -7.26 6.68
N ASN A 113 8.15 -6.06 6.34
CA ASN A 113 9.50 -5.59 6.67
C ASN A 113 9.44 -4.41 7.62
N LEU A 114 9.03 -4.66 8.86
CA LEU A 114 8.85 -3.59 9.86
C LEU A 114 10.13 -2.80 10.14
N LYS A 115 11.29 -3.45 10.03
CA LYS A 115 12.56 -2.78 10.27
C LYS A 115 12.85 -1.65 9.29
N ASP A 116 12.23 -1.68 8.11
CA ASP A 116 12.42 -0.65 7.10
C ASP A 116 11.61 0.61 7.39
N PHE A 117 10.70 0.55 8.35
CA PHE A 117 9.85 1.67 8.77
C PHE A 117 9.95 1.88 10.27
N PRO A 118 11.08 2.48 10.74
CA PRO A 118 11.30 2.65 12.18
C PRO A 118 10.14 3.36 12.87
N THR A 119 9.63 2.74 13.91
CA THR A 119 8.42 3.19 14.60
C THR A 119 8.52 4.66 15.05
N ASP A 120 9.65 5.04 15.64
CA ASP A 120 9.81 6.39 16.17
C ASP A 120 9.77 7.44 15.06
N TYR A 121 10.27 7.09 13.88
CA TYR A 121 10.27 8.01 12.75
C TYR A 121 8.87 8.15 12.15
N VAL A 122 8.20 7.03 11.87
CA VAL A 122 6.88 7.09 11.21
C VAL A 122 5.81 7.70 12.13
N ARG A 123 5.95 7.52 13.44
CA ARG A 123 5.01 8.12 14.39
C ARG A 123 5.00 9.64 14.37
N GLN A 124 6.10 10.28 13.95
CA GLN A 124 6.15 11.72 13.80
C GLN A 124 5.11 12.24 12.81
N PHE A 125 4.64 11.37 11.91
CA PHE A 125 3.66 11.72 10.90
C PHE A 125 2.26 11.22 11.26
N GLY A 126 2.07 10.73 12.49
CA GLY A 126 0.79 10.19 12.93
C GLY A 126 0.50 8.80 12.35
N ILE A 127 1.53 8.04 11.99
CA ILE A 127 1.40 6.74 11.32
C ILE A 127 1.98 5.64 12.20
N GLU A 128 1.30 4.51 12.22
CA GLU A 128 1.78 3.31 12.93
C GLU A 128 2.31 2.22 12.02
#